data_cda2254cc64f3b9ea6787108c3871ca7
#
_entry.id   cda2254cc64f3b9ea6787108c3871ca7
#
_cell.length_a   1.000
_cell.length_b   1.000
_cell.length_c   1.000
_cell.angle_alpha   90.00
_cell.angle_beta   90.00
_cell.angle_gamma   90.00
#
_symmetry.space_group_name_H-M   'P 1'
#
loop_
_entity.id
_entity.type
_entity.pdbx_description
1 polymer ?
#
loop_
_entity_poly.entity_id
_entity_poly.type
_entity_poly.pdbx_seq_one_letter_code
_entity_poly.pdbx_strand_id
1 'polypeptide(L)'
;LLANHPASGLHLSITIIGALIGSISLTGSVIAWAKLDGRINKPLRFTGQRIFNGLIFLAALVLGGLAVMNYGTPAGILPIILFFAAALVFGVCMTLPIGGADMPVVISLYNAFTGLAVGLEGYVTDDPALMIAGMVVGSAGTLLTVLMAKAMNRSLTNVLFSNFGDASGSSKGPEGEMKSVEPGDAATSMKYSSSVIIVPGYGLAVAQAQQKLFEFVKILMADGIDVKFAMHPVAGRMPGHMNVLLAEAGVPYDMIYDMDDINENFASTDVALIIGANDVVNPEALTDKSSPIYGMPILNAYKAHQVFVIKRGAGTGYSGVQNPLFFQENTTMVYGDAQGVLSKMVEAVKALGNA
;
A
#
# COMPACT_ATOMS: atom_id res chain seq x y z
N LEU A 1 13.04 -19.81 -31.71
CA LEU A 1 11.78 -20.53 -31.52
C LEU A 1 10.68 -20.11 -32.52
N LEU A 2 10.69 -18.88 -33.05
CA LEU A 2 9.72 -18.40 -34.05
C LEU A 2 9.97 -18.92 -35.48
N ALA A 3 11.05 -19.67 -35.71
CA ALA A 3 11.45 -20.10 -37.05
C ALA A 3 10.68 -21.34 -37.62
N ASN A 4 9.90 -22.04 -36.78
CA ASN A 4 9.24 -23.29 -37.17
C ASN A 4 7.74 -23.27 -37.33
N HIS A 5 7.05 -22.17 -37.00
CA HIS A 5 5.64 -21.99 -37.29
C HIS A 5 5.42 -20.68 -38.03
N PRO A 6 4.66 -20.68 -39.15
CA PRO A 6 4.30 -19.44 -39.80
C PRO A 6 3.49 -18.65 -38.77
N ALA A 7 4.04 -17.51 -38.31
CA ALA A 7 3.42 -16.68 -37.32
C ALA A 7 2.04 -16.23 -37.85
N SER A 8 0.96 -16.85 -37.36
CA SER A 8 -0.37 -16.40 -37.71
C SER A 8 -0.55 -14.97 -37.22
N GLY A 9 -1.35 -14.16 -37.93
CA GLY A 9 -1.63 -12.79 -37.49
C GLY A 9 -2.17 -12.72 -36.06
N LEU A 10 -2.84 -13.79 -35.58
CA LEU A 10 -3.31 -13.92 -34.23
C LEU A 10 -2.14 -14.02 -33.23
N HIS A 11 -1.16 -14.89 -33.47
CA HIS A 11 0.03 -15.02 -32.59
C HIS A 11 0.81 -13.72 -32.51
N LEU A 12 1.02 -13.04 -33.66
CA LEU A 12 1.69 -11.74 -33.66
C LEU A 12 0.94 -10.68 -32.88
N SER A 13 -0.39 -10.65 -33.02
CA SER A 13 -1.24 -9.70 -32.28
C SER A 13 -1.17 -9.95 -30.78
N ILE A 14 -1.22 -11.20 -30.34
CA ILE A 14 -1.10 -11.58 -28.92
C ILE A 14 0.30 -11.21 -28.38
N THR A 15 1.36 -11.45 -29.17
CA THR A 15 2.73 -11.04 -28.79
C THR A 15 2.83 -9.53 -28.58
N ILE A 16 2.28 -8.72 -29.48
CA ILE A 16 2.27 -7.25 -29.35
C ILE A 16 1.45 -6.79 -28.14
N ILE A 17 0.31 -7.42 -27.86
CA ILE A 17 -0.49 -7.11 -26.66
C ILE A 17 0.28 -7.47 -25.39
N GLY A 18 0.88 -8.66 -25.31
CA GLY A 18 1.72 -9.07 -24.21
C GLY A 18 2.91 -8.14 -23.99
N ALA A 19 3.60 -7.76 -25.06
CA ALA A 19 4.71 -6.81 -25.02
C ALA A 19 4.29 -5.41 -24.56
N LEU A 20 3.10 -4.92 -24.98
CA LEU A 20 2.54 -3.66 -24.52
C LEU A 20 2.31 -3.68 -23.01
N ILE A 21 1.60 -4.69 -22.53
CA ILE A 21 1.26 -4.86 -21.11
C ILE A 21 2.53 -5.00 -20.27
N GLY A 22 3.47 -5.84 -20.72
CA GLY A 22 4.76 -6.05 -20.03
C GLY A 22 5.61 -4.78 -19.96
N SER A 23 5.67 -4.00 -21.04
CA SER A 23 6.40 -2.72 -21.08
C SER A 23 5.81 -1.67 -20.13
N ILE A 24 4.47 -1.56 -20.10
CA ILE A 24 3.77 -0.66 -19.17
C ILE A 24 4.02 -1.10 -17.73
N SER A 25 3.90 -2.40 -17.45
CA SER A 25 4.12 -2.96 -16.11
C SER A 25 5.56 -2.73 -15.65
N LEU A 26 6.55 -2.92 -16.52
CA LEU A 26 7.97 -2.72 -16.21
C LEU A 26 8.24 -1.28 -15.74
N THR A 27 7.93 -0.31 -16.57
CA THR A 27 8.24 1.10 -16.25
C THR A 27 7.34 1.65 -15.15
N GLY A 28 6.07 1.25 -15.12
CA GLY A 28 5.16 1.59 -14.04
C GLY A 28 5.65 1.08 -12.68
N SER A 29 6.13 -0.16 -12.61
CA SER A 29 6.69 -0.76 -11.39
C SER A 29 7.97 -0.05 -10.94
N VAL A 30 8.87 0.33 -11.87
CA VAL A 30 10.08 1.10 -11.54
C VAL A 30 9.73 2.46 -10.94
N ILE A 31 8.73 3.16 -11.49
CA ILE A 31 8.27 4.45 -10.93
C ILE A 31 7.61 4.25 -9.56
N ALA A 32 6.79 3.21 -9.42
CA ALA A 32 6.15 2.88 -8.14
C ALA A 32 7.21 2.57 -7.06
N TRP A 33 8.24 1.78 -7.40
CA TRP A 33 9.38 1.53 -6.52
C TRP A 33 10.10 2.82 -6.14
N ALA A 34 10.43 3.69 -7.10
CA ALA A 34 11.14 4.94 -6.83
C ALA A 34 10.35 5.88 -5.91
N LYS A 35 9.01 5.86 -5.99
CA LYS A 35 8.13 6.59 -5.05
C LYS A 35 8.14 6.00 -3.65
N LEU A 36 8.07 4.68 -3.53
CA LEU A 36 8.11 4.00 -2.22
C LEU A 36 9.48 4.12 -1.52
N ASP A 37 10.56 4.14 -2.32
CA ASP A 37 11.94 4.35 -1.83
C ASP A 37 12.22 5.83 -1.44
N GLY A 38 11.24 6.73 -1.68
CA GLY A 38 11.37 8.14 -1.35
C GLY A 38 12.24 8.95 -2.33
N ARG A 39 12.62 8.39 -3.48
CA ARG A 39 13.38 9.12 -4.54
C ARG A 39 12.49 10.09 -5.29
N ILE A 40 11.20 9.78 -5.42
CA ILE A 40 10.19 10.64 -6.04
C ILE A 40 9.13 10.95 -4.97
N ASN A 41 9.29 12.06 -4.27
CA ASN A 41 8.42 12.42 -3.14
C ASN A 41 7.14 13.15 -3.55
N LYS A 42 7.08 13.71 -4.77
CA LYS A 42 5.91 14.47 -5.22
C LYS A 42 5.33 13.87 -6.48
N PRO A 43 3.99 13.79 -6.60
CA PRO A 43 3.35 13.41 -7.85
C PRO A 43 3.64 14.50 -8.89
N LEU A 44 4.16 14.09 -10.05
CA LEU A 44 4.40 14.99 -11.17
C LEU A 44 3.15 15.05 -12.03
N ARG A 45 2.53 16.22 -12.09
CA ARG A 45 1.31 16.50 -12.84
C ARG A 45 1.52 17.71 -13.73
N PHE A 46 0.94 17.70 -14.93
CA PHE A 46 0.93 18.81 -15.85
C PHE A 46 -0.41 18.94 -16.56
N THR A 47 -0.75 20.16 -16.95
CA THR A 47 -2.01 20.44 -17.66
C THR A 47 -2.04 19.70 -19.00
N GLY A 48 -3.15 19.01 -19.29
CA GLY A 48 -3.29 18.22 -20.51
C GLY A 48 -2.70 16.80 -20.45
N GLN A 49 -2.21 16.35 -19.33
CA GLN A 49 -1.59 15.03 -19.16
C GLN A 49 -2.51 13.88 -19.60
N ARG A 50 -3.81 13.99 -19.39
CA ARG A 50 -4.80 12.98 -19.82
C ARG A 50 -4.80 12.83 -21.34
N ILE A 51 -4.82 13.94 -22.08
CA ILE A 51 -4.78 13.96 -23.55
C ILE A 51 -3.43 13.41 -24.03
N PHE A 52 -2.34 13.85 -23.44
CA PHE A 52 -0.99 13.39 -23.75
C PHE A 52 -0.84 11.88 -23.58
N ASN A 53 -1.29 11.33 -22.45
CA ASN A 53 -1.27 9.89 -22.20
C ASN A 53 -2.14 9.13 -23.20
N GLY A 54 -3.33 9.66 -23.53
CA GLY A 54 -4.20 9.07 -24.55
C GLY A 54 -3.55 9.02 -25.93
N LEU A 55 -2.85 10.09 -26.33
CA LEU A 55 -2.13 10.13 -27.61
C LEU A 55 -0.95 9.15 -27.65
N ILE A 56 -0.17 9.03 -26.57
CA ILE A 56 0.93 8.05 -26.50
C ILE A 56 0.39 6.62 -26.58
N PHE A 57 -0.69 6.34 -25.85
CA PHE A 57 -1.31 5.02 -25.88
C PHE A 57 -1.85 4.68 -27.27
N LEU A 58 -2.54 5.60 -27.92
CA LEU A 58 -3.00 5.44 -29.29
C LEU A 58 -1.85 5.23 -30.26
N ALA A 59 -0.77 6.02 -30.13
CA ALA A 59 0.44 5.86 -30.93
C ALA A 59 1.05 4.45 -30.76
N ALA A 60 1.13 3.94 -29.52
CA ALA A 60 1.61 2.59 -29.25
C ALA A 60 0.72 1.54 -29.93
N LEU A 61 -0.60 1.67 -29.89
CA LEU A 61 -1.52 0.74 -30.57
C LEU A 61 -1.34 0.77 -32.11
N VAL A 62 -1.24 1.95 -32.70
CA VAL A 62 -1.04 2.11 -34.15
C VAL A 62 0.31 1.53 -34.57
N LEU A 63 1.38 1.83 -33.83
CA LEU A 63 2.72 1.30 -34.11
C LEU A 63 2.78 -0.21 -33.94
N GLY A 64 2.10 -0.77 -32.94
CA GLY A 64 1.94 -2.21 -32.77
C GLY A 64 1.22 -2.87 -33.95
N GLY A 65 0.13 -2.27 -34.43
CA GLY A 65 -0.58 -2.72 -35.62
C GLY A 65 0.30 -2.66 -36.89
N LEU A 66 1.04 -1.58 -37.09
CA LEU A 66 2.00 -1.45 -38.20
C LEU A 66 3.13 -2.50 -38.11
N ALA A 67 3.59 -2.81 -36.90
CA ALA A 67 4.59 -3.85 -36.67
C ALA A 67 4.07 -5.25 -37.07
N VAL A 68 2.82 -5.57 -36.74
CA VAL A 68 2.18 -6.83 -37.16
C VAL A 68 2.02 -6.89 -38.68
N MET A 69 1.55 -5.80 -39.29
CA MET A 69 1.32 -5.75 -40.76
C MET A 69 2.59 -5.86 -41.57
N ASN A 70 3.72 -5.34 -41.05
CA ASN A 70 5.02 -5.35 -41.74
C ASN A 70 5.98 -6.42 -41.17
N TYR A 71 5.46 -7.43 -40.50
CA TYR A 71 6.27 -8.49 -39.90
C TYR A 71 7.11 -9.20 -40.98
N GLY A 72 8.39 -9.48 -40.66
CA GLY A 72 9.30 -10.13 -41.55
C GLY A 72 9.91 -9.24 -42.64
N THR A 73 9.54 -7.96 -42.71
CA THR A 73 10.10 -7.00 -43.64
C THR A 73 11.01 -5.98 -42.94
N PRO A 74 11.98 -5.38 -43.62
CA PRO A 74 12.79 -4.30 -43.04
C PRO A 74 11.96 -3.08 -42.59
N ALA A 75 10.82 -2.86 -43.21
CA ALA A 75 9.87 -1.78 -42.84
C ALA A 75 9.22 -1.98 -41.48
N GLY A 76 9.18 -3.21 -40.95
CA GLY A 76 8.61 -3.51 -39.62
C GLY A 76 9.53 -3.16 -38.44
N ILE A 77 10.82 -2.98 -38.66
CA ILE A 77 11.82 -2.75 -37.59
C ILE A 77 11.57 -1.42 -36.86
N LEU A 78 11.37 -0.34 -37.61
CA LEU A 78 11.13 0.98 -37.03
C LEU A 78 9.84 1.06 -36.22
N PRO A 79 8.69 0.57 -36.71
CA PRO A 79 7.47 0.50 -35.90
C PRO A 79 7.62 -0.28 -34.60
N ILE A 80 8.37 -1.39 -34.57
CA ILE A 80 8.63 -2.17 -33.35
C ILE A 80 9.41 -1.34 -32.33
N ILE A 81 10.49 -0.68 -32.75
CA ILE A 81 11.31 0.16 -31.86
C ILE A 81 10.48 1.29 -31.27
N LEU A 82 9.72 2.00 -32.11
CA LEU A 82 8.86 3.11 -31.69
C LEU A 82 7.71 2.63 -30.80
N PHE A 83 7.16 1.44 -31.07
CA PHE A 83 6.15 0.80 -30.23
C PHE A 83 6.66 0.59 -28.80
N PHE A 84 7.82 -0.05 -28.62
CA PHE A 84 8.39 -0.24 -27.30
C PHE A 84 8.72 1.09 -26.61
N ALA A 85 9.26 2.06 -27.35
CA ALA A 85 9.52 3.39 -26.79
C ALA A 85 8.22 4.05 -26.28
N ALA A 86 7.15 4.03 -27.09
CA ALA A 86 5.87 4.58 -26.69
C ALA A 86 5.24 3.85 -25.50
N ALA A 87 5.29 2.51 -25.49
CA ALA A 87 4.76 1.69 -24.38
C ALA A 87 5.51 1.94 -23.06
N LEU A 88 6.84 2.02 -23.09
CA LEU A 88 7.65 2.33 -21.91
C LEU A 88 7.39 3.74 -21.39
N VAL A 89 7.31 4.75 -22.28
CA VAL A 89 6.98 6.12 -21.90
C VAL A 89 5.57 6.21 -21.31
N PHE A 90 4.60 5.48 -21.89
CA PHE A 90 3.24 5.45 -21.37
C PHE A 90 3.18 4.92 -19.94
N GLY A 91 3.88 3.83 -19.61
CA GLY A 91 3.94 3.28 -18.26
C GLY A 91 4.52 4.29 -17.24
N VAL A 92 5.55 5.04 -17.63
CA VAL A 92 6.09 6.14 -16.82
C VAL A 92 5.04 7.23 -16.60
N CYS A 93 4.46 7.74 -17.69
CA CYS A 93 3.51 8.86 -17.65
C CYS A 93 2.21 8.52 -16.93
N MET A 94 1.78 7.27 -16.96
CA MET A 94 0.62 6.78 -16.23
C MET A 94 0.86 6.75 -14.72
N THR A 95 2.08 6.39 -14.27
CA THR A 95 2.38 6.17 -12.85
C THR A 95 2.85 7.44 -12.13
N LEU A 96 3.50 8.37 -12.83
CA LEU A 96 4.04 9.59 -12.24
C LEU A 96 3.02 10.45 -11.48
N PRO A 97 1.78 10.66 -11.97
CA PRO A 97 0.80 11.52 -11.28
C PRO A 97 0.11 10.86 -10.08
N ILE A 98 0.22 9.54 -9.92
CA ILE A 98 -0.49 8.80 -8.88
C ILE A 98 0.13 9.12 -7.51
N GLY A 99 -0.69 9.42 -6.52
CA GLY A 99 -0.25 9.72 -5.15
C GLY A 99 0.21 8.49 -4.37
N GLY A 100 0.98 8.71 -3.30
CA GLY A 100 1.48 7.63 -2.44
C GLY A 100 0.39 6.78 -1.80
N ALA A 101 -0.75 7.40 -1.44
CA ALA A 101 -1.89 6.68 -0.86
C ALA A 101 -2.43 5.58 -1.78
N ASP A 102 -2.47 5.83 -3.10
CA ASP A 102 -3.01 4.88 -4.09
C ASP A 102 -1.96 3.86 -4.57
N MET A 103 -0.68 4.00 -4.17
CA MET A 103 0.41 3.13 -4.62
C MET A 103 0.19 1.63 -4.36
N PRO A 104 -0.35 1.18 -3.22
CA PRO A 104 -0.61 -0.23 -2.99
C PRO A 104 -1.54 -0.85 -4.04
N VAL A 105 -2.61 -0.13 -4.43
CA VAL A 105 -3.55 -0.56 -5.48
C VAL A 105 -2.85 -0.65 -6.84
N VAL A 106 -2.02 0.33 -7.17
CA VAL A 106 -1.27 0.40 -8.44
C VAL A 106 -0.23 -0.71 -8.54
N ILE A 107 0.48 -1.02 -7.46
CA ILE A 107 1.43 -2.13 -7.42
C ILE A 107 0.72 -3.47 -7.66
N SER A 108 -0.42 -3.68 -7.02
CA SER A 108 -1.24 -4.88 -7.22
C SER A 108 -1.73 -4.99 -8.67
N LEU A 109 -2.13 -3.87 -9.27
CA LEU A 109 -2.52 -3.81 -10.69
C LEU A 109 -1.37 -4.18 -11.63
N TYR A 110 -0.16 -3.67 -11.40
CA TYR A 110 1.00 -4.03 -12.21
C TYR A 110 1.40 -5.49 -12.01
N ASN A 111 1.19 -6.06 -10.84
CA ASN A 111 1.35 -7.50 -10.64
C ASN A 111 0.34 -8.30 -11.48
N ALA A 112 -0.93 -7.88 -11.52
CA ALA A 112 -1.93 -8.48 -12.39
C ALA A 112 -1.55 -8.37 -13.88
N PHE A 113 -1.07 -7.20 -14.32
CA PHE A 113 -0.59 -6.99 -15.68
C PHE A 113 0.60 -7.87 -16.02
N THR A 114 1.55 -8.01 -15.11
CA THR A 114 2.69 -8.93 -15.29
C THR A 114 2.21 -10.36 -15.45
N GLY A 115 1.28 -10.83 -14.62
CA GLY A 115 0.67 -12.14 -14.76
C GLY A 115 -0.01 -12.33 -16.12
N LEU A 116 -0.78 -11.34 -16.56
CA LEU A 116 -1.43 -11.39 -17.87
C LEU A 116 -0.41 -11.44 -19.02
N ALA A 117 0.66 -10.65 -18.96
CA ALA A 117 1.73 -10.66 -19.96
C ALA A 117 2.41 -12.04 -20.04
N VAL A 118 2.74 -12.65 -18.88
CA VAL A 118 3.31 -14.00 -18.81
C VAL A 118 2.35 -15.05 -19.36
N GLY A 119 1.06 -14.96 -19.09
CA GLY A 119 0.06 -15.89 -19.63
C GLY A 119 -0.05 -15.79 -21.16
N LEU A 120 -0.01 -14.57 -21.71
CA LEU A 120 0.00 -14.34 -23.16
C LEU A 120 1.30 -14.86 -23.81
N GLU A 121 2.43 -14.67 -23.15
CA GLU A 121 3.72 -15.24 -23.58
C GLU A 121 3.68 -16.77 -23.61
N GLY A 122 3.13 -17.38 -22.54
CA GLY A 122 2.95 -18.84 -22.49
C GLY A 122 2.10 -19.37 -23.63
N TYR A 123 1.03 -18.65 -24.02
CA TYR A 123 0.21 -18.99 -25.18
C TYR A 123 1.00 -18.91 -26.49
N VAL A 124 1.81 -17.87 -26.67
CA VAL A 124 2.62 -17.67 -27.90
C VAL A 124 3.76 -18.68 -28.03
N THR A 125 4.31 -19.11 -26.90
CA THR A 125 5.43 -20.07 -26.86
C THR A 125 4.98 -21.53 -26.71
N ASP A 126 3.65 -21.79 -26.67
CA ASP A 126 3.08 -23.11 -26.37
C ASP A 126 3.63 -23.73 -25.07
N ASP A 127 3.84 -22.89 -24.05
CA ASP A 127 4.31 -23.32 -22.74
C ASP A 127 3.17 -23.32 -21.71
N PRO A 128 2.60 -24.50 -21.38
CA PRO A 128 1.52 -24.61 -20.41
C PRO A 128 1.88 -24.12 -19.00
N ALA A 129 3.15 -24.24 -18.61
CA ALA A 129 3.59 -23.80 -17.29
C ALA A 129 3.51 -22.27 -17.15
N LEU A 130 3.99 -21.54 -18.18
CA LEU A 130 3.85 -20.08 -18.23
C LEU A 130 2.38 -19.65 -18.34
N MET A 131 1.55 -20.36 -19.10
CA MET A 131 0.11 -20.07 -19.17
C MET A 131 -0.56 -20.18 -17.81
N ILE A 132 -0.34 -21.29 -17.10
CA ILE A 132 -0.94 -21.52 -15.77
C ILE A 132 -0.41 -20.51 -14.77
N ALA A 133 0.91 -20.27 -14.72
CA ALA A 133 1.52 -19.28 -13.84
C ALA A 133 0.93 -17.88 -14.09
N GLY A 134 0.83 -17.48 -15.36
CA GLY A 134 0.27 -16.20 -15.75
C GLY A 134 -1.21 -16.05 -15.38
N MET A 135 -2.01 -17.09 -15.56
CA MET A 135 -3.42 -17.10 -15.15
C MET A 135 -3.57 -16.95 -13.63
N VAL A 136 -2.80 -17.70 -12.85
CA VAL A 136 -2.85 -17.65 -11.38
C VAL A 136 -2.44 -16.27 -10.87
N VAL A 137 -1.31 -15.74 -11.32
CA VAL A 137 -0.79 -14.44 -10.89
C VAL A 137 -1.70 -13.31 -11.38
N GLY A 138 -2.16 -13.37 -12.63
CA GLY A 138 -3.06 -12.37 -13.20
C GLY A 138 -4.42 -12.32 -12.48
N SER A 139 -5.00 -13.48 -12.19
CA SER A 139 -6.28 -13.58 -11.47
C SER A 139 -6.13 -13.11 -10.02
N ALA A 140 -5.13 -13.58 -9.29
CA ALA A 140 -4.85 -13.19 -7.91
C ALA A 140 -4.56 -11.68 -7.82
N GLY A 141 -3.71 -11.13 -8.69
CA GLY A 141 -3.40 -9.71 -8.74
C GLY A 141 -4.63 -8.86 -9.06
N THR A 142 -5.50 -9.30 -9.97
CA THR A 142 -6.76 -8.60 -10.28
C THR A 142 -7.70 -8.59 -9.08
N LEU A 143 -7.90 -9.73 -8.43
CA LEU A 143 -8.73 -9.83 -7.24
C LEU A 143 -8.21 -8.91 -6.12
N LEU A 144 -6.92 -8.97 -5.83
CA LEU A 144 -6.27 -8.11 -4.83
C LEU A 144 -6.46 -6.62 -5.17
N THR A 145 -6.28 -6.24 -6.43
CA THR A 145 -6.46 -4.85 -6.87
C THR A 145 -7.87 -4.34 -6.62
N VAL A 146 -8.89 -5.16 -6.94
CA VAL A 146 -10.31 -4.81 -6.71
C VAL A 146 -10.61 -4.71 -5.22
N LEU A 147 -10.14 -5.68 -4.42
CA LEU A 147 -10.35 -5.68 -2.96
C LEU A 147 -9.67 -4.47 -2.30
N MET A 148 -8.45 -4.12 -2.71
CA MET A 148 -7.74 -2.96 -2.16
C MET A 148 -8.43 -1.64 -2.55
N ALA A 149 -8.86 -1.49 -3.80
CA ALA A 149 -9.59 -0.31 -4.24
C ALA A 149 -10.91 -0.16 -3.45
N LYS A 150 -11.66 -1.27 -3.26
CA LYS A 150 -12.87 -1.29 -2.45
C LYS A 150 -12.60 -0.94 -0.99
N ALA A 151 -11.55 -1.49 -0.39
CA ALA A 151 -11.15 -1.21 0.99
C ALA A 151 -10.74 0.26 1.22
N MET A 152 -10.29 0.95 0.17
CA MET A 152 -10.00 2.38 0.18
C MET A 152 -11.22 3.24 -0.20
N ASN A 153 -12.39 2.62 -0.40
CA ASN A 153 -13.60 3.28 -0.91
C ASN A 153 -13.37 4.08 -2.21
N ARG A 154 -12.54 3.53 -3.11
CA ARG A 154 -12.20 4.14 -4.39
C ARG A 154 -12.50 3.20 -5.56
N SER A 155 -13.00 3.74 -6.66
CA SER A 155 -13.06 2.98 -7.92
C SER A 155 -11.68 2.90 -8.57
N LEU A 156 -11.39 1.81 -9.29
CA LEU A 156 -10.14 1.67 -10.05
C LEU A 156 -9.95 2.80 -11.07
N THR A 157 -11.04 3.25 -11.67
CA THR A 157 -11.03 4.40 -12.58
C THR A 157 -10.59 5.68 -11.88
N ASN A 158 -11.00 5.88 -10.64
CA ASN A 158 -10.54 7.02 -9.85
C ASN A 158 -9.05 6.91 -9.51
N VAL A 159 -8.58 5.73 -9.11
CA VAL A 159 -7.15 5.51 -8.80
C VAL A 159 -6.27 5.80 -10.01
N LEU A 160 -6.70 5.37 -11.21
CA LEU A 160 -5.91 5.50 -12.44
C LEU A 160 -6.06 6.86 -13.12
N PHE A 161 -7.22 7.51 -13.01
CA PHE A 161 -7.56 8.66 -13.86
C PHE A 161 -7.98 9.92 -13.11
N SER A 162 -8.40 9.88 -11.83
CA SER A 162 -8.79 11.08 -11.10
C SER A 162 -7.61 11.94 -10.68
N ASN A 163 -6.42 11.35 -10.58
CA ASN A 163 -5.19 12.06 -10.26
C ASN A 163 -4.71 13.04 -11.35
N PHE A 164 -5.45 13.15 -12.47
CA PHE A 164 -5.20 14.09 -13.55
C PHE A 164 -6.00 15.40 -13.44
N GLY A 165 -6.76 15.61 -12.36
CA GLY A 165 -7.53 16.83 -12.08
C GLY A 165 -6.99 17.56 -10.87
N ASP A 166 -7.30 18.87 -10.79
CA ASP A 166 -6.81 19.83 -9.83
C ASP A 166 -6.77 19.33 -8.39
N ALA A 167 -5.57 19.20 -7.86
CA ALA A 167 -5.33 19.00 -6.44
C ALA A 167 -4.32 20.04 -5.95
N SER A 168 -4.78 21.26 -5.84
CA SER A 168 -4.15 22.33 -5.08
C SER A 168 -4.99 22.62 -3.83
N GLY A 169 -5.19 21.61 -3.01
CA GLY A 169 -5.61 21.80 -1.62
C GLY A 169 -4.37 21.75 -0.75
N SER A 170 -3.77 22.88 -0.43
CA SER A 170 -2.89 22.94 0.73
C SER A 170 -3.80 22.86 1.96
N SER A 171 -3.96 21.66 2.54
CA SER A 171 -4.50 21.54 3.89
C SER A 171 -3.60 22.39 4.80
N LYS A 172 -4.19 23.32 5.56
CA LYS A 172 -3.48 23.94 6.68
C LYS A 172 -3.09 22.79 7.61
N GLY A 173 -1.80 22.66 7.88
CA GLY A 173 -1.33 21.64 8.82
C GLY A 173 -2.05 21.80 10.17
N PRO A 174 -2.24 20.71 10.91
CA PRO A 174 -2.85 20.77 12.23
C PRO A 174 -2.03 21.71 13.13
N GLU A 175 -2.72 22.57 13.87
CA GLU A 175 -2.12 23.43 14.88
C GLU A 175 -1.91 22.61 16.16
N GLY A 176 -0.72 22.62 16.74
CA GLY A 176 -0.42 21.94 17.99
C GLY A 176 1.02 21.43 18.06
N GLU A 177 1.39 20.96 19.23
CA GLU A 177 2.68 20.32 19.49
C GLU A 177 2.47 18.83 19.78
N MET A 178 3.27 17.98 19.16
CA MET A 178 3.25 16.53 19.43
C MET A 178 3.90 16.24 20.76
N LYS A 179 3.13 15.79 21.75
CA LYS A 179 3.65 15.34 23.05
C LYS A 179 4.43 14.04 22.87
N SER A 180 5.51 13.85 23.61
CA SER A 180 6.27 12.60 23.59
C SER A 180 6.59 12.10 24.99
N VAL A 181 6.69 10.77 25.12
CA VAL A 181 7.09 10.10 26.35
C VAL A 181 8.11 9.01 26.07
N GLU A 182 8.80 8.57 27.13
CA GLU A 182 9.69 7.43 27.04
C GLU A 182 8.91 6.12 26.92
N PRO A 183 9.51 5.08 26.28
CA PRO A 183 8.86 3.77 26.11
C PRO A 183 8.40 3.14 27.44
N GLY A 184 9.13 3.36 28.52
CA GLY A 184 8.81 2.85 29.85
C GLY A 184 7.52 3.44 30.43
N ASP A 185 7.28 4.73 30.23
CA ASP A 185 6.08 5.41 30.71
C ASP A 185 4.83 4.92 29.95
N ALA A 186 4.94 4.77 28.64
CA ALA A 186 3.89 4.21 27.82
C ALA A 186 3.55 2.76 28.23
N ALA A 187 4.59 1.95 28.48
CA ALA A 187 4.42 0.56 28.93
C ALA A 187 3.77 0.50 30.32
N THR A 188 4.14 1.39 31.22
CA THR A 188 3.56 1.50 32.56
C THR A 188 2.06 1.88 32.48
N SER A 189 1.69 2.85 31.64
CA SER A 189 0.29 3.21 31.42
C SER A 189 -0.54 2.03 30.93
N MET A 190 -0.01 1.24 29.98
CA MET A 190 -0.71 0.04 29.49
C MET A 190 -0.81 -1.07 30.54
N LYS A 191 0.22 -1.24 31.39
CA LYS A 191 0.19 -2.25 32.47
C LYS A 191 -0.92 -2.00 33.50
N TYR A 192 -1.29 -0.74 33.73
CA TYR A 192 -2.35 -0.35 34.66
C TYR A 192 -3.70 -0.06 33.99
N SER A 193 -3.83 -0.37 32.71
CA SER A 193 -5.11 -0.29 31.98
C SER A 193 -5.89 -1.61 32.08
N SER A 194 -7.17 -1.57 31.78
CA SER A 194 -8.04 -2.76 31.71
C SER A 194 -8.11 -3.31 30.28
N SER A 195 -7.94 -2.43 29.28
CA SER A 195 -8.11 -2.77 27.88
C SER A 195 -7.10 -2.04 26.98
N VAL A 196 -6.54 -2.77 26.02
CA VAL A 196 -5.57 -2.25 25.03
C VAL A 196 -5.97 -2.71 23.63
N ILE A 197 -6.11 -1.78 22.68
CA ILE A 197 -6.23 -2.10 21.27
C ILE A 197 -4.94 -1.72 20.54
N ILE A 198 -4.35 -2.68 19.86
CA ILE A 198 -3.12 -2.50 19.09
C ILE A 198 -3.46 -2.33 17.62
N VAL A 199 -2.94 -1.26 17.02
CA VAL A 199 -3.10 -0.94 15.59
C VAL A 199 -1.76 -1.12 14.87
N PRO A 200 -1.50 -2.31 14.29
CA PRO A 200 -0.27 -2.56 13.57
C PRO A 200 -0.33 -1.97 12.16
N GLY A 201 0.75 -1.37 11.73
CA GLY A 201 0.92 -0.86 10.38
C GLY A 201 2.21 -1.35 9.72
N TYR A 202 2.47 -0.86 8.51
CA TYR A 202 3.64 -1.27 7.72
C TYR A 202 4.98 -1.04 8.44
N GLY A 203 5.08 -0.03 9.28
CA GLY A 203 6.29 0.23 10.06
C GLY A 203 6.66 -0.90 11.03
N LEU A 204 5.68 -1.66 11.54
CA LEU A 204 5.93 -2.86 12.34
C LEU A 204 6.63 -3.95 11.50
N ALA A 205 6.15 -4.15 10.25
CA ALA A 205 6.73 -5.11 9.32
C ALA A 205 8.16 -4.74 8.92
N VAL A 206 8.41 -3.46 8.64
CA VAL A 206 9.76 -2.95 8.27
C VAL A 206 10.75 -3.13 9.41
N ALA A 207 10.31 -2.91 10.64
CA ALA A 207 11.13 -3.08 11.83
C ALA A 207 11.29 -4.56 12.26
N GLN A 208 10.57 -5.49 11.61
CA GLN A 208 10.49 -6.91 11.99
C GLN A 208 10.18 -7.13 13.48
N ALA A 209 9.32 -6.27 14.03
CA ALA A 209 9.09 -6.18 15.47
C ALA A 209 7.89 -7.01 15.97
N GLN A 210 7.25 -7.82 15.11
CA GLN A 210 6.04 -8.59 15.43
C GLN A 210 6.25 -9.59 16.57
N GLN A 211 7.42 -10.23 16.63
CA GLN A 211 7.76 -11.16 17.71
C GLN A 211 7.89 -10.44 19.06
N LYS A 212 8.55 -9.28 19.05
CA LYS A 212 8.73 -8.47 20.26
C LYS A 212 7.42 -7.86 20.74
N LEU A 213 6.56 -7.47 19.79
CA LEU A 213 5.20 -7.02 20.08
C LEU A 213 4.39 -8.11 20.79
N PHE A 214 4.44 -9.34 20.27
CA PHE A 214 3.67 -10.43 20.88
C PHE A 214 4.26 -10.85 22.25
N GLU A 215 5.58 -10.74 22.45
CA GLU A 215 6.19 -10.90 23.79
C GLU A 215 5.59 -9.87 24.77
N PHE A 216 5.50 -8.60 24.38
CA PHE A 216 4.90 -7.55 25.19
C PHE A 216 3.41 -7.85 25.50
N VAL A 217 2.63 -8.24 24.49
CA VAL A 217 1.22 -8.59 24.66
C VAL A 217 1.02 -9.75 25.63
N LYS A 218 1.84 -10.80 25.57
CA LYS A 218 1.77 -11.93 26.51
C LYS A 218 1.92 -11.49 27.95
N ILE A 219 2.78 -10.51 28.22
CA ILE A 219 2.97 -9.99 29.58
C ILE A 219 1.71 -9.23 30.03
N LEU A 220 1.14 -8.37 29.18
CA LEU A 220 -0.08 -7.66 29.49
C LEU A 220 -1.25 -8.61 29.77
N MET A 221 -1.40 -9.66 28.94
CA MET A 221 -2.45 -10.67 29.15
C MET A 221 -2.25 -11.47 30.44
N ALA A 222 -1.01 -11.76 30.80
CA ALA A 222 -0.69 -12.44 32.06
C ALA A 222 -1.09 -11.56 33.29
N ASP A 223 -1.06 -10.25 33.13
CA ASP A 223 -1.53 -9.28 34.13
C ASP A 223 -3.07 -9.07 34.09
N GLY A 224 -3.80 -9.80 33.23
CA GLY A 224 -5.26 -9.77 33.12
C GLY A 224 -5.83 -8.67 32.22
N ILE A 225 -5.01 -8.01 31.39
CA ILE A 225 -5.43 -6.95 30.50
C ILE A 225 -6.06 -7.55 29.23
N ASP A 226 -7.23 -7.04 28.82
CA ASP A 226 -7.88 -7.42 27.55
C ASP A 226 -7.16 -6.75 26.38
N VAL A 227 -6.41 -7.55 25.58
CA VAL A 227 -5.64 -7.05 24.44
C VAL A 227 -6.22 -7.55 23.13
N LYS A 228 -6.50 -6.61 22.20
CA LYS A 228 -7.03 -6.88 20.86
C LYS A 228 -6.16 -6.23 19.80
N PHE A 229 -6.14 -6.82 18.61
CA PHE A 229 -5.49 -6.26 17.43
C PHE A 229 -6.54 -5.74 16.45
N ALA A 230 -6.46 -4.48 16.08
CA ALA A 230 -7.35 -3.84 15.11
C ALA A 230 -6.68 -3.79 13.73
N MET A 231 -7.28 -4.51 12.78
CA MET A 231 -6.72 -4.66 11.44
C MET A 231 -7.42 -3.74 10.45
N HIS A 232 -6.63 -2.94 9.77
CA HIS A 232 -7.13 -2.20 8.61
C HIS A 232 -6.88 -2.99 7.33
N PRO A 233 -7.84 -3.10 6.40
CA PRO A 233 -7.72 -3.93 5.19
C PRO A 233 -6.54 -3.58 4.30
N VAL A 234 -6.09 -2.31 4.31
CA VAL A 234 -4.92 -1.85 3.53
C VAL A 234 -3.70 -1.53 4.40
N ALA A 235 -3.69 -1.95 5.68
CA ALA A 235 -2.49 -1.85 6.49
C ALA A 235 -1.39 -2.77 5.92
N GLY A 236 -0.23 -2.19 5.66
CA GLY A 236 0.85 -2.93 5.02
C GLY A 236 1.00 -2.64 3.54
N ARG A 237 1.34 -3.65 2.74
CA ARG A 237 1.54 -3.54 1.29
C ARG A 237 0.55 -4.35 0.47
N MET A 238 -0.21 -5.22 1.09
CA MET A 238 -1.25 -6.04 0.46
C MET A 238 -2.32 -6.36 1.50
N PRO A 239 -3.55 -6.70 1.09
CA PRO A 239 -4.60 -7.16 2.00
C PRO A 239 -4.12 -8.35 2.82
N GLY A 240 -4.42 -8.32 4.13
CA GLY A 240 -4.01 -9.39 5.05
C GLY A 240 -2.53 -9.41 5.43
N HIS A 241 -1.70 -8.46 4.97
CA HIS A 241 -0.27 -8.44 5.29
C HIS A 241 0.00 -8.48 6.80
N MET A 242 -0.70 -7.66 7.57
CA MET A 242 -0.52 -7.65 9.03
C MET A 242 -1.05 -8.90 9.70
N ASN A 243 -2.13 -9.50 9.19
CA ASN A 243 -2.67 -10.77 9.69
C ASN A 243 -1.63 -11.89 9.58
N VAL A 244 -0.96 -12.00 8.44
CA VAL A 244 0.11 -13.00 8.23
C VAL A 244 1.27 -12.76 9.19
N LEU A 245 1.74 -11.52 9.34
CA LEU A 245 2.84 -11.18 10.26
C LEU A 245 2.52 -11.50 11.72
N LEU A 246 1.30 -11.21 12.16
CA LEU A 246 0.85 -11.53 13.52
C LEU A 246 0.72 -13.04 13.72
N ALA A 247 0.20 -13.76 12.72
CA ALA A 247 0.12 -15.22 12.75
C ALA A 247 1.51 -15.86 12.81
N GLU A 248 2.50 -15.36 12.06
CA GLU A 248 3.91 -15.79 12.15
C GLU A 248 4.51 -15.53 13.53
N ALA A 249 4.09 -14.46 14.21
CA ALA A 249 4.50 -14.19 15.59
C ALA A 249 3.80 -15.08 16.62
N GLY A 250 2.80 -15.88 16.19
CA GLY A 250 2.03 -16.76 17.04
C GLY A 250 0.86 -16.10 17.74
N VAL A 251 0.40 -14.94 17.26
CA VAL A 251 -0.82 -14.28 17.78
C VAL A 251 -2.04 -15.13 17.43
N PRO A 252 -2.88 -15.51 18.41
CA PRO A 252 -4.13 -16.22 18.18
C PRO A 252 -5.09 -15.42 17.29
N TYR A 253 -5.79 -16.11 16.38
CA TYR A 253 -6.72 -15.44 15.45
C TYR A 253 -7.91 -14.78 16.13
N ASP A 254 -8.33 -15.26 17.28
CA ASP A 254 -9.42 -14.72 18.11
C ASP A 254 -9.08 -13.34 18.74
N MET A 255 -7.81 -12.96 18.72
CA MET A 255 -7.36 -11.63 19.12
C MET A 255 -7.31 -10.63 17.96
N ILE A 256 -7.47 -11.08 16.71
CA ILE A 256 -7.33 -10.28 15.50
C ILE A 256 -8.70 -9.93 14.96
N TYR A 257 -9.06 -8.65 15.01
CA TYR A 257 -10.37 -8.14 14.61
C TYR A 257 -10.26 -7.28 13.35
N ASP A 258 -11.18 -7.45 12.44
CA ASP A 258 -11.32 -6.58 11.30
C ASP A 258 -11.85 -5.20 11.72
N MET A 259 -11.58 -4.19 10.90
CA MET A 259 -11.94 -2.79 11.19
C MET A 259 -13.41 -2.61 11.52
N ASP A 260 -14.31 -3.28 10.79
CA ASP A 260 -15.76 -3.11 10.95
C ASP A 260 -16.25 -3.67 12.28
N ASP A 261 -15.58 -4.70 12.81
CA ASP A 261 -15.93 -5.33 14.08
C ASP A 261 -15.36 -4.60 15.29
N ILE A 262 -14.19 -3.95 15.14
CA ILE A 262 -13.45 -3.37 16.27
C ILE A 262 -13.68 -1.86 16.44
N ASN A 263 -14.14 -1.16 15.41
CA ASN A 263 -14.15 0.30 15.38
C ASN A 263 -15.02 0.94 16.48
N GLU A 264 -16.08 0.27 16.89
CA GLU A 264 -16.94 0.76 17.98
C GLU A 264 -16.28 0.60 19.36
N ASN A 265 -15.38 -0.37 19.51
CA ASN A 265 -14.72 -0.67 20.79
C ASN A 265 -13.72 0.40 21.21
N PHE A 266 -13.15 1.18 20.27
CA PHE A 266 -12.19 2.23 20.62
C PHE A 266 -12.72 3.23 21.64
N ALA A 267 -14.01 3.56 21.60
CA ALA A 267 -14.62 4.54 22.51
C ALA A 267 -14.63 4.09 23.98
N SER A 268 -14.60 2.79 24.24
CA SER A 268 -14.56 2.19 25.58
C SER A 268 -13.18 1.64 25.94
N THR A 269 -12.18 1.83 25.09
CA THR A 269 -10.83 1.29 25.28
C THR A 269 -9.97 2.29 26.05
N ASP A 270 -9.26 1.80 27.07
CA ASP A 270 -8.37 2.65 27.86
C ASP A 270 -7.19 3.13 27.03
N VAL A 271 -6.51 2.23 26.32
CA VAL A 271 -5.32 2.56 25.56
C VAL A 271 -5.38 2.01 24.14
N ALA A 272 -5.12 2.86 23.15
CA ALA A 272 -4.82 2.46 21.78
C ALA A 272 -3.31 2.60 21.51
N LEU A 273 -2.66 1.52 21.08
CA LEU A 273 -1.26 1.50 20.72
C LEU A 273 -1.11 1.38 19.20
N ILE A 274 -0.67 2.46 18.56
CA ILE A 274 -0.43 2.51 17.12
C ILE A 274 1.04 2.24 16.83
N ILE A 275 1.34 1.24 16.00
CA ILE A 275 2.71 0.86 15.68
C ILE A 275 2.95 0.90 14.18
N GLY A 276 3.64 1.94 13.70
CA GLY A 276 4.01 2.06 12.30
C GLY A 276 2.83 2.23 11.33
N ALA A 277 1.67 2.69 11.82
CA ALA A 277 0.51 3.10 11.03
C ALA A 277 0.41 4.63 11.01
N ASN A 278 -0.15 5.21 9.94
CA ASN A 278 -0.38 6.65 9.81
C ASN A 278 -1.71 6.92 9.11
N ASP A 279 -1.79 6.74 7.79
CA ASP A 279 -2.96 7.14 6.99
C ASP A 279 -4.23 6.39 7.41
N VAL A 280 -4.11 5.12 7.81
CA VAL A 280 -5.24 4.26 8.23
C VAL A 280 -5.86 4.63 9.60
N VAL A 281 -5.26 5.57 10.31
CA VAL A 281 -5.77 6.13 11.57
C VAL A 281 -5.92 7.65 11.49
N ASN A 282 -5.89 8.22 10.29
CA ASN A 282 -5.90 9.68 10.09
C ASN A 282 -7.33 10.22 9.99
N PRO A 283 -7.82 10.99 10.99
CA PRO A 283 -9.17 11.55 10.98
C PRO A 283 -9.45 12.51 9.82
N GLU A 284 -8.43 13.06 9.17
CA GLU A 284 -8.59 13.92 8.00
C GLU A 284 -9.30 13.21 6.84
N ALA A 285 -9.18 11.88 6.78
CA ALA A 285 -9.93 11.06 5.82
C ALA A 285 -11.45 11.22 5.93
N LEU A 286 -11.97 11.58 7.10
CA LEU A 286 -13.39 11.77 7.34
C LEU A 286 -13.86 13.22 7.12
N THR A 287 -12.99 14.19 7.31
CA THR A 287 -13.37 15.61 7.47
C THR A 287 -12.96 16.49 6.30
N ASP A 288 -11.80 16.29 5.70
CA ASP A 288 -11.29 17.16 4.65
C ASP A 288 -11.51 16.59 3.25
N LYS A 289 -12.52 17.14 2.55
CA LYS A 289 -12.85 16.77 1.16
C LYS A 289 -11.73 17.04 0.14
N SER A 290 -10.76 17.90 0.48
CA SER A 290 -9.62 18.21 -0.38
C SER A 290 -8.44 17.26 -0.17
N SER A 291 -8.48 16.48 0.89
CA SER A 291 -7.41 15.53 1.23
C SER A 291 -7.33 14.35 0.26
N PRO A 292 -6.14 13.93 -0.15
CA PRO A 292 -5.93 12.74 -0.99
C PRO A 292 -6.49 11.44 -0.38
N ILE A 293 -6.68 11.40 0.94
CA ILE A 293 -7.21 10.23 1.67
C ILE A 293 -8.70 10.36 2.00
N TYR A 294 -9.37 11.43 1.55
CA TYR A 294 -10.79 11.64 1.85
C TYR A 294 -11.65 10.47 1.41
N GLY A 295 -12.56 10.06 2.29
CA GLY A 295 -13.49 8.95 2.08
C GLY A 295 -12.88 7.56 2.29
N MET A 296 -11.60 7.46 2.62
CA MET A 296 -10.99 6.20 3.05
C MET A 296 -11.53 5.85 4.44
N PRO A 297 -12.05 4.64 4.67
CA PRO A 297 -12.39 4.17 6.01
C PRO A 297 -11.13 4.16 6.87
N ILE A 298 -11.25 4.46 8.16
CA ILE A 298 -10.13 4.47 9.10
C ILE A 298 -10.46 3.71 10.38
N LEU A 299 -9.43 3.30 11.11
CA LEU A 299 -9.56 2.83 12.48
C LEU A 299 -9.76 4.03 13.42
N ASN A 300 -10.79 3.98 14.25
CA ASN A 300 -11.21 5.09 15.12
C ASN A 300 -10.32 5.24 16.38
N ALA A 301 -9.02 5.01 16.26
CA ALA A 301 -8.09 5.05 17.40
C ALA A 301 -8.12 6.38 18.18
N TYR A 302 -8.50 7.49 17.53
CA TYR A 302 -8.65 8.80 18.15
C TYR A 302 -9.75 8.86 19.24
N LYS A 303 -10.65 7.86 19.29
CA LYS A 303 -11.72 7.77 20.29
C LYS A 303 -11.28 7.09 21.58
N ALA A 304 -10.14 6.42 21.62
CA ALA A 304 -9.63 5.79 22.84
C ALA A 304 -9.30 6.84 23.91
N HIS A 305 -9.36 6.45 25.16
CA HIS A 305 -9.08 7.37 26.27
C HIS A 305 -7.66 7.90 26.20
N GLN A 306 -6.68 7.04 25.87
CA GLN A 306 -5.29 7.39 25.62
C GLN A 306 -4.76 6.71 24.36
N VAL A 307 -3.94 7.43 23.60
CA VAL A 307 -3.34 6.91 22.35
C VAL A 307 -1.83 7.03 22.43
N PHE A 308 -1.12 5.93 22.26
CA PHE A 308 0.33 5.92 22.07
C PHE A 308 0.68 5.60 20.62
N VAL A 309 1.62 6.34 20.07
CA VAL A 309 2.04 6.18 18.67
C VAL A 309 3.52 5.91 18.60
N ILE A 310 3.91 4.69 18.26
CA ILE A 310 5.31 4.33 18.00
C ILE A 310 5.67 4.71 16.57
N LYS A 311 6.62 5.63 16.42
CA LYS A 311 7.05 6.17 15.12
C LYS A 311 8.51 6.59 15.15
N ARG A 312 9.25 6.40 14.05
CA ARG A 312 10.66 6.78 13.97
C ARG A 312 10.92 8.29 14.00
N GLY A 313 9.94 9.08 13.61
CA GLY A 313 10.07 10.55 13.58
C GLY A 313 8.76 11.24 13.22
N ALA A 314 8.78 12.56 13.16
CA ALA A 314 7.59 13.41 12.92
C ALA A 314 7.07 13.43 11.47
N GLY A 315 7.67 12.67 10.53
CA GLY A 315 7.28 12.66 9.12
C GLY A 315 5.85 12.18 8.87
N THR A 316 5.32 12.46 7.67
CA THR A 316 4.00 12.03 7.19
C THR A 316 3.99 10.56 6.74
N GLY A 317 2.80 10.00 6.46
CA GLY A 317 2.63 8.70 5.84
C GLY A 317 2.85 8.72 4.32
N TYR A 318 2.46 7.64 3.65
CA TYR A 318 2.57 7.53 2.18
C TYR A 318 1.70 8.53 1.43
N SER A 319 0.60 8.98 2.03
CA SER A 319 -0.26 10.02 1.44
C SER A 319 0.42 11.39 1.38
N GLY A 320 1.45 11.62 2.20
CA GLY A 320 2.06 12.93 2.40
C GLY A 320 1.22 13.88 3.25
N VAL A 321 0.09 13.41 3.78
CA VAL A 321 -0.86 14.19 4.59
C VAL A 321 -0.41 14.15 6.05
N GLN A 322 -0.48 15.28 6.73
CA GLN A 322 -0.28 15.32 8.18
C GLN A 322 -1.45 14.64 8.90
N ASN A 323 -1.18 14.03 10.03
CA ASN A 323 -2.20 13.33 10.78
C ASN A 323 -2.59 14.14 12.03
N PRO A 324 -3.80 14.74 12.06
CA PRO A 324 -4.29 15.50 13.19
C PRO A 324 -4.37 14.71 14.50
N LEU A 325 -4.51 13.38 14.41
CA LEU A 325 -4.50 12.50 15.59
C LEU A 325 -3.26 12.74 16.46
N PHE A 326 -2.09 12.94 15.86
CA PHE A 326 -0.82 13.07 16.59
C PHE A 326 -0.71 14.36 17.42
N PHE A 327 -1.61 15.31 17.21
CA PHE A 327 -1.67 16.60 17.90
C PHE A 327 -2.82 16.66 18.92
N GLN A 328 -3.61 15.58 19.07
CA GLN A 328 -4.72 15.54 20.02
C GLN A 328 -4.21 15.43 21.45
N GLU A 329 -5.01 15.90 22.39
CA GLU A 329 -4.66 15.93 23.81
C GLU A 329 -4.46 14.54 24.42
N ASN A 330 -5.22 13.55 23.95
CA ASN A 330 -5.15 12.15 24.38
C ASN A 330 -4.05 11.36 23.68
N THR A 331 -3.27 11.97 22.75
CA THR A 331 -2.28 11.28 21.94
C THR A 331 -0.86 11.66 22.35
N THR A 332 -0.02 10.65 22.49
CA THR A 332 1.38 10.80 22.90
C THR A 332 2.26 9.96 21.99
N MET A 333 3.34 10.56 21.50
CA MET A 333 4.32 9.92 20.63
C MET A 333 5.37 9.16 21.44
N VAL A 334 5.76 7.98 20.96
CA VAL A 334 6.90 7.21 21.48
C VAL A 334 7.88 7.07 20.31
N TYR A 335 8.89 7.95 20.29
CA TYR A 335 9.81 8.02 19.17
C TYR A 335 10.86 6.92 19.24
N GLY A 336 11.09 6.27 18.12
CA GLY A 336 12.14 5.27 17.94
C GLY A 336 11.80 4.22 16.90
N ASP A 337 12.74 3.33 16.66
CA ASP A 337 12.50 2.12 15.89
C ASP A 337 11.59 1.17 16.69
N ALA A 338 10.58 0.57 16.03
CA ALA A 338 9.58 -0.24 16.73
C ALA A 338 10.19 -1.41 17.51
N GLN A 339 11.23 -2.07 16.98
CA GLN A 339 11.91 -3.17 17.65
C GLN A 339 12.59 -2.69 18.95
N GLY A 340 13.31 -1.56 18.88
CA GLY A 340 14.00 -0.98 20.02
C GLY A 340 13.04 -0.43 21.08
N VAL A 341 11.96 0.23 20.66
CA VAL A 341 10.92 0.75 21.55
C VAL A 341 10.22 -0.39 22.29
N LEU A 342 9.76 -1.41 21.57
CA LEU A 342 9.08 -2.56 22.19
C LEU A 342 10.00 -3.35 23.12
N SER A 343 11.31 -3.44 22.82
CA SER A 343 12.28 -4.06 23.75
C SER A 343 12.34 -3.33 25.08
N LYS A 344 12.42 -2.00 25.06
CA LYS A 344 12.40 -1.17 26.28
C LYS A 344 11.07 -1.27 27.03
N MET A 345 9.94 -1.35 26.30
CA MET A 345 8.62 -1.54 26.90
C MET A 345 8.52 -2.88 27.64
N VAL A 346 9.01 -3.97 27.01
CA VAL A 346 9.07 -5.31 27.63
C VAL A 346 9.93 -5.29 28.90
N GLU A 347 11.11 -4.66 28.86
CA GLU A 347 11.99 -4.53 30.01
C GLU A 347 11.31 -3.75 31.17
N ALA A 348 10.65 -2.64 30.84
CA ALA A 348 9.95 -1.82 31.82
C ALA A 348 8.83 -2.59 32.52
N VAL A 349 7.98 -3.30 31.77
CA VAL A 349 6.87 -4.08 32.35
C VAL A 349 7.38 -5.25 33.20
N LYS A 350 8.44 -5.94 32.76
CA LYS A 350 9.07 -7.00 33.54
C LYS A 350 9.68 -6.47 34.85
N ALA A 351 10.29 -5.31 34.82
CA ALA A 351 10.83 -4.68 36.03
C ALA A 351 9.72 -4.34 37.06
N LEU A 352 8.55 -3.90 36.58
CA LEU A 352 7.39 -3.61 37.42
C LEU A 352 6.69 -4.88 37.95
N GLY A 353 6.84 -6.03 37.28
CA GLY A 353 6.27 -7.31 37.74
C GLY A 353 7.14 -8.06 38.75
N ASN A 354 8.39 -7.66 38.90
CA ASN A 354 9.36 -8.23 39.89
C ASN A 354 9.44 -7.39 41.16
N ALA A 355 8.68 -6.32 41.29
CA ALA A 355 8.58 -5.48 42.47
C ALA A 355 7.28 -5.77 43.24
#